data_2c720a201d01480f3e74fb4972186ad7
#
_entry.id   2c720a201d01480f3e74fb4972186ad7
#
_cell.length_a   1.000
_cell.length_b   1.000
_cell.length_c   1.000
_cell.angle_alpha   90.00
_cell.angle_beta   90.00
_cell.angle_gamma   90.00
#
_symmetry.space_group_name_H-M   'P 1'
#
loop_
_entity.id
_entity.type
_entity.pdbx_description
1 polymer ?
#
loop_
_entity_poly.entity_id
_entity_poly.type
_entity_poly.pdbx_seq_one_letter_code
_entity_poly.pdbx_strand_id
1 'polypeptide(L)'
;MRSGGSAAGSGRAARLDPFCLPVRFAASDAAADERVRYVEVHRERVVVRRSLAGMRMALNMPVSAFAGVVLRVMTGEGVAAVAVVLAHKDPGLALPLFVSQEADEAFAEWRSWARVLGLPLLVEDESGYREPFARMGDVRIDTPRPRRRRRSVLKRRRASMPLRRQKARLTDATPVYRGEREIIARN
;
A
#
# COMPACT_ATOMS: atom_id res chain seq x y z
N MET A 1 20.97 -14.36 -15.95
CA MET A 1 19.79 -13.64 -15.44
C MET A 1 18.86 -13.35 -16.62
N ARG A 2 17.78 -14.09 -16.74
CA ARG A 2 16.82 -13.91 -17.85
C ARG A 2 15.79 -12.87 -17.42
N SER A 3 15.87 -11.69 -18.03
CA SER A 3 14.85 -10.64 -17.94
C SER A 3 13.63 -11.10 -18.73
N GLY A 4 12.55 -11.50 -18.05
CA GLY A 4 11.27 -11.79 -18.66
C GLY A 4 10.58 -10.51 -19.12
N GLY A 5 10.95 -10.01 -20.30
CA GLY A 5 10.21 -8.93 -20.95
C GLY A 5 8.92 -9.46 -21.52
N SER A 6 7.77 -9.06 -20.99
CA SER A 6 6.48 -9.32 -21.61
C SER A 6 6.37 -8.47 -22.90
N ALA A 7 6.06 -9.13 -24.03
CA ALA A 7 5.97 -8.48 -25.33
C ALA A 7 4.86 -7.42 -25.33
N ALA A 8 5.20 -6.23 -25.79
CA ALA A 8 4.23 -5.15 -26.04
C ALA A 8 3.23 -5.59 -27.12
N GLY A 9 1.95 -5.53 -26.84
CA GLY A 9 0.90 -5.55 -27.87
C GLY A 9 0.02 -6.76 -27.94
N SER A 10 0.20 -7.81 -27.19
CA SER A 10 -0.86 -8.82 -27.03
C SER A 10 -1.65 -8.49 -25.77
N GLY A 11 -2.96 -8.25 -25.89
CA GLY A 11 -3.88 -8.04 -24.77
C GLY A 11 -4.02 -9.23 -23.83
N ARG A 12 -3.02 -10.12 -23.83
CA ARG A 12 -2.87 -11.27 -22.96
C ARG A 12 -1.79 -10.99 -21.92
N ALA A 13 -2.30 -10.69 -20.72
CA ALA A 13 -1.61 -10.90 -19.46
C ALA A 13 -0.31 -10.09 -19.27
N ALA A 14 -0.41 -8.79 -19.11
CA ALA A 14 0.55 -8.12 -18.26
C ALA A 14 0.39 -8.73 -16.84
N ARG A 15 1.30 -9.57 -16.42
CA ARG A 15 1.36 -10.14 -15.07
C ARG A 15 2.68 -9.69 -14.44
N LEU A 16 2.65 -8.56 -13.81
CA LEU A 16 3.80 -8.01 -13.11
C LEU A 16 3.66 -8.35 -11.63
N ASP A 17 4.76 -8.75 -11.00
CA ASP A 17 4.77 -9.09 -9.58
C ASP A 17 5.11 -7.84 -8.73
N PRO A 18 4.20 -7.37 -7.86
CA PRO A 18 4.44 -6.22 -7.00
C PRO A 18 5.56 -6.42 -5.98
N PHE A 19 5.91 -7.66 -5.67
CA PHE A 19 6.95 -7.99 -4.68
C PHE A 19 8.35 -8.09 -5.28
N CYS A 20 8.46 -8.17 -6.61
CA CYS A 20 9.74 -8.26 -7.34
C CYS A 20 10.21 -6.91 -7.91
N LEU A 21 10.05 -5.84 -7.17
CA LEU A 21 10.52 -4.52 -7.59
C LEU A 21 12.06 -4.41 -7.57
N PRO A 22 12.70 -3.75 -8.54
CA PRO A 22 12.12 -3.02 -9.67
C PRO A 22 11.67 -3.94 -10.82
N VAL A 23 10.48 -3.70 -11.35
CA VAL A 23 9.93 -4.43 -12.51
C VAL A 23 10.12 -3.61 -13.77
N ARG A 24 10.60 -4.26 -14.84
CA ARG A 24 10.82 -3.66 -16.16
C ARG A 24 9.92 -4.32 -17.19
N PHE A 25 9.21 -3.54 -17.96
CA PHE A 25 8.35 -4.03 -19.02
C PHE A 25 8.21 -3.02 -20.15
N ALA A 26 7.73 -3.51 -21.29
CA ALA A 26 7.33 -2.68 -22.40
C ALA A 26 5.81 -2.51 -22.41
N ALA A 27 5.34 -1.28 -22.61
CA ALA A 27 3.92 -0.98 -22.72
C ALA A 27 3.66 -0.25 -24.05
N SER A 28 2.46 -0.40 -24.59
CA SER A 28 2.07 0.35 -25.78
C SER A 28 1.93 1.84 -25.47
N ASP A 29 2.38 2.67 -26.39
CA ASP A 29 2.28 4.12 -26.32
C ASP A 29 1.97 4.68 -27.70
N ALA A 30 0.73 5.12 -27.90
CA ALA A 30 0.29 5.64 -29.21
C ALA A 30 1.06 6.90 -29.66
N ALA A 31 1.63 7.63 -28.70
CA ALA A 31 2.39 8.85 -28.97
C ALA A 31 3.88 8.58 -29.28
N ALA A 32 4.40 7.41 -28.96
CA ALA A 32 5.81 7.07 -29.23
C ALA A 32 6.03 6.66 -30.69
N ASP A 33 7.20 6.98 -31.23
CA ASP A 33 7.59 6.69 -32.64
C ASP A 33 7.48 5.18 -32.95
N GLU A 34 7.91 4.32 -32.03
CA GLU A 34 7.83 2.87 -32.13
C GLU A 34 6.53 2.30 -31.57
N ARG A 35 5.59 3.15 -31.15
CA ARG A 35 4.35 2.78 -30.42
C ARG A 35 4.62 1.97 -29.14
N VAL A 36 5.83 2.02 -28.62
CA VAL A 36 6.28 1.30 -27.43
C VAL A 36 7.02 2.26 -26.52
N ARG A 37 6.76 2.11 -25.22
CA ARG A 37 7.54 2.74 -24.15
C ARG A 37 8.08 1.68 -23.22
N TYR A 38 9.28 1.90 -22.72
CA TYR A 38 9.91 1.06 -21.71
C TYR A 38 9.68 1.64 -20.34
N VAL A 39 9.13 0.85 -19.45
CA VAL A 39 8.76 1.26 -18.11
C VAL A 39 9.56 0.47 -17.09
N GLU A 40 10.03 1.18 -16.08
CA GLU A 40 10.68 0.61 -14.91
C GLU A 40 9.96 1.13 -13.66
N VAL A 41 9.29 0.25 -12.93
CA VAL A 41 8.56 0.57 -11.70
C VAL A 41 9.42 0.22 -10.51
N HIS A 42 9.74 1.22 -9.70
CA HIS A 42 10.34 1.08 -8.39
C HIS A 42 9.30 1.39 -7.30
N ARG A 43 9.64 1.10 -6.07
CA ARG A 43 8.75 1.38 -4.94
C ARG A 43 8.43 2.87 -4.74
N GLU A 44 9.37 3.75 -5.08
CA GLU A 44 9.26 5.20 -4.84
C GLU A 44 9.15 6.03 -6.11
N ARG A 45 9.54 5.47 -7.25
CA ARG A 45 9.57 6.17 -8.54
C ARG A 45 9.23 5.26 -9.69
N VAL A 46 8.79 5.86 -10.78
CA VAL A 46 8.54 5.21 -12.06
C VAL A 46 9.37 5.91 -13.13
N VAL A 47 10.11 5.14 -13.90
CA VAL A 47 10.90 5.64 -15.02
C VAL A 47 10.27 5.18 -16.33
N VAL A 48 9.86 6.11 -17.17
CA VAL A 48 9.30 5.85 -18.49
C VAL A 48 10.26 6.35 -19.54
N ARG A 49 10.71 5.47 -20.43
CA ARG A 49 11.56 5.81 -21.57
C ARG A 49 10.77 5.63 -22.85
N ARG A 50 10.73 6.66 -23.69
CA ARG A 50 10.06 6.64 -24.99
C ARG A 50 10.82 7.50 -25.99
N SER A 51 10.60 7.27 -27.29
CA SER A 51 11.10 8.11 -28.37
C SER A 51 9.94 8.90 -28.96
N LEU A 52 10.09 10.21 -29.12
CA LEU A 52 9.11 11.11 -29.71
C LEU A 52 9.81 11.97 -30.75
N ALA A 53 9.36 11.91 -32.01
CA ALA A 53 9.94 12.64 -33.13
C ALA A 53 11.47 12.45 -33.24
N GLY A 54 11.95 11.23 -33.06
CA GLY A 54 13.36 10.86 -33.09
C GLY A 54 14.16 11.22 -31.82
N MET A 55 13.55 11.90 -30.84
CA MET A 55 14.20 12.25 -29.58
C MET A 55 13.91 11.19 -28.49
N ARG A 56 14.97 10.68 -27.88
CA ARG A 56 14.87 9.78 -26.73
C ARG A 56 14.58 10.57 -25.46
N MET A 57 13.48 10.27 -24.81
CA MET A 57 13.05 10.91 -23.57
C MET A 57 13.00 9.91 -22.43
N ALA A 58 13.43 10.35 -21.26
CA ALA A 58 13.30 9.62 -20.02
C ALA A 58 12.55 10.47 -18.99
N LEU A 59 11.37 10.01 -18.57
CA LEU A 59 10.56 10.65 -17.55
C LEU A 59 10.79 9.89 -16.24
N ASN A 60 11.23 10.59 -15.22
CA ASN A 60 11.38 10.04 -13.86
C ASN A 60 10.35 10.70 -12.96
N MET A 61 9.36 9.95 -12.55
CA MET A 61 8.21 10.43 -11.78
C MET A 61 8.17 9.76 -10.42
N PRO A 62 7.92 10.50 -9.33
CA PRO A 62 7.65 9.86 -8.04
C PRO A 62 6.32 9.10 -8.09
N VAL A 63 6.20 8.01 -7.35
CA VAL A 63 4.96 7.23 -7.26
C VAL A 63 3.79 8.09 -6.78
N SER A 64 4.06 9.09 -5.94
CA SER A 64 3.05 10.06 -5.47
C SER A 64 2.44 10.95 -6.55
N ALA A 65 3.04 11.00 -7.75
CA ALA A 65 2.45 11.72 -8.89
C ALA A 65 1.27 10.98 -9.52
N PHE A 66 1.15 9.67 -9.24
CA PHE A 66 0.03 8.86 -9.70
C PHE A 66 -1.18 9.04 -8.79
N ALA A 67 -2.36 9.03 -9.39
CA ALA A 67 -3.62 9.22 -8.66
C ALA A 67 -3.95 8.02 -7.76
N GLY A 68 -3.60 6.80 -8.20
CA GLY A 68 -3.87 5.57 -7.47
C GLY A 68 -3.75 4.33 -8.35
N VAL A 69 -4.03 3.19 -7.76
CA VAL A 69 -4.15 1.93 -8.48
C VAL A 69 -5.62 1.69 -8.80
N VAL A 70 -5.93 1.66 -10.09
CA VAL A 70 -7.30 1.61 -10.63
C VAL A 70 -7.63 0.21 -11.08
N LEU A 71 -8.79 -0.26 -10.70
CA LEU A 71 -9.44 -1.44 -11.27
C LEU A 71 -10.36 -0.99 -12.40
N ARG A 72 -10.10 -1.49 -13.61
CA ARG A 72 -10.85 -1.16 -14.83
C ARG A 72 -11.45 -2.43 -15.42
N VAL A 73 -12.74 -2.41 -15.73
CA VAL A 73 -13.38 -3.47 -16.51
C VAL A 73 -13.18 -3.15 -17.99
N MET A 74 -12.55 -4.07 -18.70
CA MET A 74 -12.35 -3.98 -20.15
C MET A 74 -13.36 -4.89 -20.84
N THR A 75 -14.26 -4.28 -21.59
CA THR A 75 -15.21 -5.01 -22.43
C THR A 75 -14.69 -5.00 -23.87
N GLY A 76 -14.19 -6.13 -24.36
CA GLY A 76 -13.70 -6.29 -25.72
C GLY A 76 -14.26 -7.59 -26.33
N GLU A 77 -14.30 -7.70 -27.64
CA GLU A 77 -14.74 -8.84 -28.49
C GLU A 77 -15.23 -10.12 -27.75
N GLY A 78 -16.28 -9.99 -26.91
CA GLY A 78 -16.96 -11.13 -26.28
C GLY A 78 -16.35 -11.66 -24.97
N VAL A 79 -15.25 -11.13 -24.50
CA VAL A 79 -14.64 -11.54 -23.22
C VAL A 79 -14.44 -10.32 -22.32
N ALA A 80 -15.08 -10.35 -21.16
CA ALA A 80 -14.82 -9.36 -20.13
C ALA A 80 -13.48 -9.66 -19.46
N ALA A 81 -12.59 -8.68 -19.43
CA ALA A 81 -11.32 -8.76 -18.70
C ALA A 81 -11.25 -7.62 -17.69
N VAL A 82 -10.54 -7.86 -16.59
CA VAL A 82 -10.30 -6.86 -15.56
C VAL A 82 -8.82 -6.48 -15.59
N ALA A 83 -8.56 -5.18 -15.71
CA ALA A 83 -7.21 -4.64 -15.72
C ALA A 83 -6.93 -3.86 -14.44
N VAL A 84 -5.73 -4.03 -13.91
CA VAL A 84 -5.16 -3.20 -12.86
C VAL A 84 -4.21 -2.20 -13.50
N VAL A 85 -4.50 -0.93 -13.33
CA VAL A 85 -3.79 0.17 -13.99
C VAL A 85 -3.28 1.16 -12.95
N LEU A 86 -2.03 1.57 -13.06
CA LEU A 86 -1.48 2.68 -12.30
C LEU A 86 -1.91 3.98 -13.01
N ALA A 87 -2.87 4.69 -12.43
CA ALA A 87 -3.48 5.87 -13.04
C ALA A 87 -2.68 7.14 -12.82
N HIS A 88 -2.53 7.92 -13.85
CA HIS A 88 -1.93 9.25 -13.79
C HIS A 88 -2.95 10.30 -14.28
N LYS A 89 -2.73 11.59 -13.96
CA LYS A 89 -3.58 12.69 -14.44
C LYS A 89 -3.60 12.77 -15.98
N ASP A 90 -2.46 12.51 -16.60
CA ASP A 90 -2.34 12.33 -18.04
C ASP A 90 -2.62 10.86 -18.38
N PRO A 91 -3.69 10.56 -19.14
CA PRO A 91 -4.02 9.20 -19.55
C PRO A 91 -2.89 8.51 -20.34
N GLY A 92 -2.10 9.31 -21.09
CA GLY A 92 -0.93 8.82 -21.83
C GLY A 92 0.18 8.25 -20.94
N LEU A 93 0.19 8.56 -19.65
CA LEU A 93 1.17 8.06 -18.68
C LEU A 93 0.60 6.95 -17.78
N ALA A 94 -0.64 6.56 -17.95
CA ALA A 94 -1.22 5.43 -17.22
C ALA A 94 -0.52 4.12 -17.62
N LEU A 95 -0.27 3.24 -16.65
CA LEU A 95 0.52 2.02 -16.83
C LEU A 95 -0.29 0.78 -16.50
N PRO A 96 -0.43 -0.19 -17.43
CA PRO A 96 -1.04 -1.47 -17.13
C PRO A 96 -0.09 -2.30 -16.27
N LEU A 97 -0.57 -2.79 -15.13
CA LEU A 97 0.20 -3.62 -14.21
C LEU A 97 -0.20 -5.10 -14.30
N PHE A 98 -1.50 -5.35 -14.46
CA PHE A 98 -2.04 -6.70 -14.48
C PHE A 98 -3.33 -6.74 -15.30
N VAL A 99 -3.55 -7.82 -16.02
CA VAL A 99 -4.78 -8.08 -16.77
C VAL A 99 -5.16 -9.54 -16.60
N SER A 100 -6.39 -9.81 -16.17
CA SER A 100 -6.94 -11.16 -16.04
C SER A 100 -8.41 -11.20 -16.47
N GLN A 101 -8.87 -12.37 -16.88
CA GLN A 101 -10.29 -12.65 -17.06
C GLN A 101 -10.97 -13.02 -15.73
N GLU A 102 -10.17 -13.42 -14.73
CA GLU A 102 -10.65 -13.75 -13.40
C GLU A 102 -10.65 -12.50 -12.53
N ALA A 103 -11.84 -12.12 -12.06
CA ALA A 103 -12.00 -10.94 -11.22
C ALA A 103 -11.27 -11.08 -9.88
N ASP A 104 -11.28 -12.27 -9.27
CA ASP A 104 -10.67 -12.51 -7.96
C ASP A 104 -9.16 -12.33 -8.00
N GLU A 105 -8.49 -12.81 -9.06
CA GLU A 105 -7.06 -12.57 -9.27
C GLU A 105 -6.77 -11.07 -9.40
N ALA A 106 -7.55 -10.37 -10.24
CA ALA A 106 -7.39 -8.94 -10.44
C ALA A 106 -7.59 -8.14 -9.15
N PHE A 107 -8.56 -8.55 -8.31
CA PHE A 107 -8.77 -7.95 -6.99
C PHE A 107 -7.59 -8.15 -6.04
N ALA A 108 -7.02 -9.34 -6.02
CA ALA A 108 -5.87 -9.65 -5.18
C ALA A 108 -4.64 -8.81 -5.59
N GLU A 109 -4.37 -8.73 -6.89
CA GLU A 109 -3.27 -7.95 -7.46
C GLU A 109 -3.47 -6.44 -7.24
N TRP A 110 -4.67 -5.92 -7.47
CA TRP A 110 -5.03 -4.53 -7.21
C TRP A 110 -4.72 -4.09 -5.78
N ARG A 111 -5.10 -4.92 -4.79
CA ARG A 111 -4.79 -4.67 -3.37
C ARG A 111 -3.31 -4.77 -3.06
N SER A 112 -2.61 -5.71 -3.68
CA SER A 112 -1.18 -5.93 -3.49
C SER A 112 -0.36 -4.76 -4.03
N TRP A 113 -0.66 -4.30 -5.25
CA TRP A 113 -0.02 -3.12 -5.85
C TRP A 113 -0.27 -1.85 -5.05
N ALA A 114 -1.50 -1.59 -4.62
CA ALA A 114 -1.83 -0.42 -3.81
C ALA A 114 -1.07 -0.41 -2.47
N ARG A 115 -0.94 -1.59 -1.84
CA ARG A 115 -0.18 -1.74 -0.60
C ARG A 115 1.31 -1.50 -0.79
N VAL A 116 1.91 -2.07 -1.83
CA VAL A 116 3.36 -1.97 -2.09
C VAL A 116 3.76 -0.55 -2.48
N LEU A 117 2.96 0.11 -3.30
CA LEU A 117 3.20 1.48 -3.75
C LEU A 117 2.70 2.55 -2.76
N GLY A 118 1.91 2.17 -1.75
CA GLY A 118 1.33 3.12 -0.80
C GLY A 118 0.30 4.07 -1.42
N LEU A 119 -0.39 3.63 -2.48
CA LEU A 119 -1.36 4.43 -3.23
C LEU A 119 -2.80 4.03 -2.88
N PRO A 120 -3.78 4.96 -3.07
CA PRO A 120 -5.18 4.64 -2.87
C PRO A 120 -5.69 3.63 -3.89
N LEU A 121 -6.66 2.83 -3.45
CA LEU A 121 -7.44 1.92 -4.29
C LEU A 121 -8.53 2.72 -5.00
N LEU A 122 -8.58 2.62 -6.31
CA LEU A 122 -9.56 3.32 -7.14
C LEU A 122 -10.30 2.32 -8.04
N VAL A 123 -11.52 2.64 -8.40
CA VAL A 123 -12.31 1.94 -9.41
C VAL A 123 -12.70 2.94 -10.47
N GLU A 124 -12.61 2.55 -11.72
CA GLU A 124 -13.07 3.36 -12.84
C GLU A 124 -14.56 3.18 -13.03
N ASP A 125 -15.27 4.30 -13.07
CA ASP A 125 -16.69 4.40 -13.34
C ASP A 125 -16.91 5.39 -14.50
N GLU A 126 -18.09 5.48 -15.07
CA GLU A 126 -18.45 6.43 -16.12
C GLU A 126 -18.15 7.89 -15.74
N SER A 127 -18.18 8.20 -14.45
CA SER A 127 -17.88 9.52 -13.88
C SER A 127 -16.38 9.77 -13.63
N GLY A 128 -15.49 8.77 -13.84
CA GLY A 128 -14.06 8.84 -13.57
C GLY A 128 -13.60 7.91 -12.45
N TYR A 129 -12.54 8.27 -11.73
CA TYR A 129 -11.97 7.46 -10.67
C TYR A 129 -12.66 7.70 -9.33
N ARG A 130 -13.13 6.63 -8.69
CA ARG A 130 -13.79 6.65 -7.39
C ARG A 130 -13.12 5.69 -6.41
N GLU A 131 -12.99 6.11 -5.16
CA GLU A 131 -12.58 5.22 -4.07
C GLU A 131 -13.74 4.27 -3.70
N PRO A 132 -13.60 2.94 -3.87
CA PRO A 132 -14.71 2.00 -3.70
C PRO A 132 -15.23 1.92 -2.27
N PHE A 133 -14.37 2.24 -1.30
CA PHE A 133 -14.69 2.15 0.13
C PHE A 133 -14.90 3.52 0.81
N ALA A 134 -14.97 4.60 0.03
CA ALA A 134 -15.14 5.94 0.59
C ALA A 134 -16.51 6.16 1.22
N ARG A 135 -17.51 5.36 0.84
CA ARG A 135 -18.90 5.48 1.32
C ARG A 135 -19.48 4.11 1.66
N MET A 136 -20.26 4.06 2.73
CA MET A 136 -21.13 2.95 3.09
C MET A 136 -22.56 3.49 3.15
N GLY A 137 -23.32 3.34 2.05
CA GLY A 137 -24.58 4.05 1.87
C GLY A 137 -24.36 5.56 1.79
N ASP A 138 -25.07 6.32 2.62
CA ASP A 138 -24.92 7.77 2.71
C ASP A 138 -23.77 8.24 3.61
N VAL A 139 -23.13 7.30 4.35
CA VAL A 139 -22.07 7.61 5.30
C VAL A 139 -20.71 7.60 4.60
N ARG A 140 -19.98 8.72 4.72
CA ARG A 140 -18.60 8.80 4.27
C ARG A 140 -17.69 8.06 5.28
N ILE A 141 -16.91 7.12 4.77
CA ILE A 141 -15.92 6.39 5.56
C ILE A 141 -14.60 7.14 5.51
N ASP A 142 -14.18 7.69 6.65
CA ASP A 142 -12.86 8.28 6.79
C ASP A 142 -11.78 7.21 6.94
N THR A 143 -10.56 7.54 6.50
CA THR A 143 -9.39 6.69 6.74
C THR A 143 -9.19 6.47 8.24
N PRO A 144 -8.87 5.22 8.67
CA PRO A 144 -8.66 4.93 10.09
C PRO A 144 -7.56 5.82 10.65
N ARG A 145 -7.92 6.69 11.57
CA ARG A 145 -6.93 7.55 12.25
C ARG A 145 -6.25 6.76 13.35
N PRO A 146 -4.91 6.83 13.48
CA PRO A 146 -4.23 6.17 14.58
C PRO A 146 -4.80 6.72 15.89
N ARG A 147 -5.27 5.81 16.74
CA ARG A 147 -5.86 6.15 18.02
C ARG A 147 -4.82 6.92 18.85
N ARG A 148 -5.04 8.20 19.06
CA ARG A 148 -4.24 8.98 20.01
C ARG A 148 -4.30 8.25 21.35
N ARG A 149 -3.14 7.81 21.86
CA ARG A 149 -3.06 7.37 23.25
C ARG A 149 -3.54 8.54 24.11
N ARG A 150 -4.75 8.46 24.61
CA ARG A 150 -5.22 9.43 25.59
C ARG A 150 -4.24 9.35 26.74
N ARG A 151 -3.45 10.39 26.93
CA ARG A 151 -2.72 10.56 28.18
C ARG A 151 -3.78 10.63 29.24
N SER A 152 -4.03 9.54 29.93
CA SER A 152 -5.04 9.46 30.98
C SER A 152 -4.66 10.49 32.03
N VAL A 153 -5.52 11.47 32.26
CA VAL A 153 -5.37 12.44 33.37
C VAL A 153 -5.26 11.69 34.72
N LEU A 154 -5.89 10.51 34.80
CA LEU A 154 -5.78 9.59 35.92
C LEU A 154 -4.37 9.01 36.09
N LYS A 155 -3.58 8.88 35.01
CA LYS A 155 -2.19 8.41 35.10
C LYS A 155 -1.29 9.43 35.82
N ARG A 156 -1.60 10.71 35.71
CA ARG A 156 -0.94 11.77 36.47
C ARG A 156 -1.35 11.78 37.94
N ARG A 157 -2.59 11.46 38.25
CA ARG A 157 -3.10 11.37 39.64
C ARG A 157 -2.66 10.09 40.35
N ARG A 158 -2.52 8.97 39.63
CA ARG A 158 -2.07 7.68 40.18
C ARG A 158 -0.54 7.50 40.21
N ALA A 159 0.21 8.30 39.49
CA ALA A 159 1.66 8.16 39.43
C ALA A 159 2.39 8.45 40.76
N SER A 160 1.77 9.22 41.65
CA SER A 160 2.37 9.52 42.96
C SER A 160 2.29 8.35 43.95
N MET A 161 1.28 7.48 43.81
CA MET A 161 1.11 6.36 44.72
C MET A 161 2.12 5.21 44.53
N PRO A 162 2.41 4.76 43.28
CA PRO A 162 3.47 3.77 43.06
C PRO A 162 4.87 4.28 43.29
N LEU A 163 5.10 5.57 43.04
CA LEU A 163 6.41 6.21 43.26
C LEU A 163 6.72 6.39 44.75
N ARG A 164 5.70 6.42 45.62
CA ARG A 164 5.86 6.47 47.07
C ARG A 164 6.13 5.12 47.74
N ARG A 165 5.99 4.02 47.04
CA ARG A 165 6.48 2.72 47.46
C ARG A 165 7.98 2.66 47.18
N GLN A 166 8.74 3.38 47.95
CA GLN A 166 10.15 3.08 48.11
C GLN A 166 10.22 1.69 48.69
N LYS A 167 10.94 0.79 48.02
CA LYS A 167 11.29 -0.50 48.63
C LYS A 167 11.92 -0.18 49.97
N ALA A 168 11.32 -0.66 51.05
CA ALA A 168 11.91 -0.53 52.37
C ALA A 168 13.33 -1.09 52.29
N ARG A 169 14.32 -0.24 52.46
CA ARG A 169 15.71 -0.69 52.67
C ARG A 169 15.76 -1.19 54.08
N LEU A 170 16.01 -2.47 54.21
CA LEU A 170 16.39 -3.04 55.52
C LEU A 170 17.67 -2.32 55.92
N THR A 171 17.57 -1.48 56.94
CA THR A 171 18.73 -0.88 57.61
C THR A 171 19.18 -1.87 58.68
N ASP A 172 20.49 -1.86 58.98
CA ASP A 172 21.07 -2.74 60.03
C ASP A 172 20.39 -2.57 61.38
N ALA A 173 19.67 -1.46 61.57
CA ALA A 173 18.86 -1.18 62.77
C ALA A 173 17.46 -1.77 62.76
N THR A 174 17.05 -2.47 61.67
CA THR A 174 15.69 -3.05 61.60
C THR A 174 15.66 -4.28 62.50
N PRO A 175 14.80 -4.30 63.56
CA PRO A 175 14.69 -5.45 64.42
C PRO A 175 14.18 -6.65 63.63
N VAL A 176 14.93 -7.75 63.66
CA VAL A 176 14.51 -9.03 63.06
C VAL A 176 14.03 -9.92 64.15
N TYR A 177 12.72 -10.13 64.21
CA TYR A 177 12.10 -11.03 65.16
C TYR A 177 12.26 -12.47 64.65
N ARG A 178 13.14 -13.22 65.29
CA ARG A 178 13.37 -14.65 65.01
C ARG A 178 12.60 -15.47 66.04
N GLY A 179 11.69 -16.31 65.55
CA GLY A 179 10.95 -17.21 66.41
C GLY A 179 9.48 -16.80 66.61
N GLU A 180 8.99 -15.76 65.95
CA GLU A 180 7.57 -15.45 65.91
C GLU A 180 6.83 -16.50 65.09
N ARG A 181 5.63 -16.89 65.55
CA ARG A 181 4.74 -17.79 64.80
C ARG A 181 4.31 -17.07 63.50
N GLU A 182 4.30 -17.83 62.42
CA GLU A 182 3.71 -17.34 61.18
C GLU A 182 2.24 -16.90 61.39
N ILE A 183 1.92 -15.68 60.96
CA ILE A 183 0.56 -15.12 61.10
C ILE A 183 -0.43 -15.89 60.22
N ILE A 184 0.06 -16.56 59.21
CA ILE A 184 -0.75 -17.38 58.29
C ILE A 184 -0.52 -18.86 58.63
N ALA A 185 -1.51 -19.49 59.26
CA ALA A 185 -1.50 -20.93 59.46
C ALA A 185 -1.60 -21.63 58.11
N ARG A 186 -0.61 -22.45 57.78
CA ARG A 186 -0.77 -23.42 56.68
C ARG A 186 -1.71 -24.52 57.11
N ASN A 187 -2.82 -24.69 56.38
CA ASN A 187 -3.66 -25.88 56.47
C ASN A 187 -2.93 -27.07 55.81
#